data_d7d862ac5c5ec81c45dc2c491a19ce6e
#
_entry.id   d7d862ac5c5ec81c45dc2c491a19ce6e
#
_cell.length_a   1.000
_cell.length_b   1.000
_cell.length_c   1.000
_cell.angle_alpha   90.00
_cell.angle_beta   90.00
_cell.angle_gamma   90.00
#
_symmetry.space_group_name_H-M   'P 1'
#
loop_
_entity.id
_entity.type
_entity.pdbx_description
1 polymer ?
#
loop_
_entity_poly.entity_id
_entity_poly.type
_entity_poly.pdbx_seq_one_letter_code
_entity_poly.pdbx_strand_id
1 'polypeptide(L)'
;RDLEIIETEMMLADLESIQKRLEKSNKKNVDDEQLKILEMASDCINNDKDISVLKNDFSKKLLNQSGLLSLKPKIFVCNVDEKSIQDGNNYTKMFIDKYGLENTLIVSADIENQINELDIVEKKNYMEMIGLKETGLDLLILKGYKILELDTFFTSGPEETRAWTIQKNCTAPKAAGEIHT
;
A
#
# COMPACT_ATOMS: atom_id res chain seq x y z
N ARG A 1 0.77 4.78 -19.82
CA ARG A 1 0.04 6.05 -20.01
C ARG A 1 -0.83 6.39 -18.79
N ASP A 2 -1.85 5.59 -18.46
CA ASP A 2 -2.79 5.95 -17.37
C ASP A 2 -2.10 6.02 -16.00
N LEU A 3 -1.22 5.07 -15.71
CA LEU A 3 -0.43 5.09 -14.48
C LEU A 3 0.50 6.31 -14.41
N GLU A 4 1.14 6.69 -15.51
CA GLU A 4 1.99 7.87 -15.57
C GLU A 4 1.20 9.15 -15.29
N ILE A 5 -0.05 9.23 -15.76
CA ILE A 5 -0.96 10.34 -15.45
C ILE A 5 -1.23 10.37 -13.94
N ILE A 6 -1.60 9.23 -13.34
CA ILE A 6 -1.88 9.12 -11.91
C ILE A 6 -0.64 9.50 -11.08
N GLU A 7 0.55 9.03 -11.47
CA GLU A 7 1.80 9.38 -10.80
C GLU A 7 2.10 10.88 -10.89
N THR A 8 1.85 11.49 -12.05
CA THR A 8 1.96 12.95 -12.23
C THR A 8 0.96 13.71 -11.35
N GLU A 9 -0.29 13.28 -11.30
CA GLU A 9 -1.31 13.89 -10.44
C GLU A 9 -0.94 13.80 -8.95
N MET A 10 -0.40 12.66 -8.51
CA MET A 10 0.10 12.48 -7.14
C MET A 10 1.27 13.45 -6.84
N MET A 11 2.21 13.61 -7.77
CA MET A 11 3.34 14.55 -7.62
C MET A 11 2.86 16.00 -7.57
N LEU A 12 1.88 16.38 -8.39
CA LEU A 12 1.29 17.72 -8.35
C LEU A 12 0.55 18.00 -7.03
N ALA A 13 -0.19 17.02 -6.52
CA ALA A 13 -0.84 17.12 -5.22
C ALA A 13 0.18 17.25 -4.07
N ASP A 14 1.29 16.50 -4.15
CA ASP A 14 2.38 16.64 -3.18
C ASP A 14 3.02 18.02 -3.26
N LEU A 15 3.28 18.56 -4.46
CA LEU A 15 3.85 19.88 -4.65
C LEU A 15 2.97 20.98 -4.04
N GLU A 16 1.66 20.92 -4.26
CA GLU A 16 0.71 21.85 -3.64
C GLU A 16 0.72 21.76 -2.10
N SER A 17 0.74 20.53 -1.57
CA SER A 17 0.84 20.28 -0.13
C SER A 17 2.14 20.84 0.46
N ILE A 18 3.28 20.60 -0.21
CA ILE A 18 4.60 21.08 0.18
C ILE A 18 4.62 22.61 0.23
N GLN A 19 4.17 23.29 -0.82
CA GLN A 19 4.13 24.75 -0.90
C GLN A 19 3.33 25.35 0.28
N LYS A 20 2.13 24.84 0.51
CA LYS A 20 1.29 25.29 1.64
C LYS A 20 1.95 25.08 3.01
N ARG A 21 2.74 24.03 3.17
CA ARG A 21 3.44 23.71 4.43
C ARG A 21 4.68 24.58 4.61
N LEU A 22 5.46 24.81 3.55
CA LEU A 22 6.63 25.69 3.58
C LEU A 22 6.23 27.13 3.88
N GLU A 23 5.15 27.66 3.30
CA GLU A 23 4.61 28.98 3.61
C GLU A 23 4.21 29.15 5.09
N LYS A 24 3.65 28.08 5.69
CA LYS A 24 3.25 28.06 7.10
C LYS A 24 4.43 27.86 8.04
N SER A 25 5.48 27.18 7.63
CA SER A 25 6.67 26.90 8.44
C SER A 25 7.43 28.16 8.81
N ASN A 26 7.43 29.17 7.94
CA ASN A 26 8.00 30.49 8.23
C ASN A 26 7.35 31.20 9.45
N LYS A 27 6.25 30.64 10.00
CA LYS A 27 5.50 31.21 11.13
C LYS A 27 5.52 30.36 12.41
N LYS A 28 6.09 29.13 12.38
CA LYS A 28 6.13 28.20 13.53
C LYS A 28 7.44 27.40 13.52
N ASN A 29 7.90 26.98 14.70
CA ASN A 29 8.98 25.99 14.84
C ASN A 29 8.52 24.66 14.21
N VAL A 30 8.93 24.40 13.00
CA VAL A 30 8.76 23.10 12.32
C VAL A 30 10.06 22.33 12.50
N ASP A 31 9.97 21.02 12.61
CA ASP A 31 11.12 20.13 12.69
C ASP A 31 12.01 20.31 11.44
N ASP A 32 13.26 20.65 11.64
CA ASP A 32 14.24 20.94 10.57
C ASP A 32 14.40 19.75 9.61
N GLU A 33 14.30 18.50 10.11
CA GLU A 33 14.36 17.31 9.26
C GLU A 33 13.14 17.20 8.34
N GLN A 34 11.96 17.53 8.86
CA GLN A 34 10.74 17.54 8.03
C GLN A 34 10.79 18.65 6.97
N LEU A 35 11.30 19.83 7.30
CA LEU A 35 11.50 20.90 6.34
C LEU A 35 12.44 20.45 5.21
N LYS A 36 13.56 19.86 5.56
CA LYS A 36 14.54 19.36 4.60
C LYS A 36 13.96 18.32 3.64
N ILE A 37 13.11 17.40 4.14
CA ILE A 37 12.39 16.44 3.31
C ILE A 37 11.47 17.16 2.31
N LEU A 38 10.72 18.16 2.76
CA LEU A 38 9.80 18.91 1.91
C LEU A 38 10.55 19.70 0.82
N GLU A 39 11.66 20.37 1.15
CA GLU A 39 12.48 21.11 0.21
C GLU A 39 13.10 20.18 -0.84
N MET A 40 13.68 19.05 -0.42
CA MET A 40 14.27 18.08 -1.34
C MET A 40 13.20 17.41 -2.22
N ALA A 41 12.02 17.10 -1.66
CA ALA A 41 10.92 16.56 -2.45
C ALA A 41 10.43 17.57 -3.50
N SER A 42 10.31 18.84 -3.13
CA SER A 42 9.96 19.91 -4.07
C SER A 42 10.98 20.03 -5.19
N ASP A 43 12.28 19.98 -4.87
CA ASP A 43 13.35 20.02 -5.88
C ASP A 43 13.27 18.82 -6.83
N CYS A 44 13.05 17.62 -6.30
CA CYS A 44 12.89 16.42 -7.13
C CYS A 44 11.72 16.57 -8.11
N ILE A 45 10.54 16.97 -7.63
CA ILE A 45 9.33 17.09 -8.46
C ILE A 45 9.52 18.18 -9.53
N ASN A 46 10.05 19.35 -9.18
CA ASN A 46 10.23 20.45 -10.10
C ASN A 46 11.28 20.19 -11.19
N ASN A 47 12.21 19.27 -10.93
CA ASN A 47 13.29 18.93 -11.87
C ASN A 47 13.12 17.55 -12.51
N ASP A 48 11.93 16.97 -12.48
CA ASP A 48 11.61 15.62 -13.01
C ASP A 48 12.56 14.52 -12.50
N LYS A 49 13.07 14.67 -11.27
CA LYS A 49 13.91 13.65 -10.62
C LYS A 49 13.06 12.64 -9.88
N ASP A 50 13.57 11.41 -9.76
CA ASP A 50 12.92 10.38 -8.99
C ASP A 50 12.91 10.73 -7.48
N ILE A 51 11.73 10.98 -6.93
CA ILE A 51 11.56 11.30 -5.50
C ILE A 51 11.95 10.12 -4.59
N SER A 52 12.07 8.91 -5.13
CA SER A 52 12.47 7.72 -4.36
C SER A 52 13.90 7.81 -3.81
N VAL A 53 14.75 8.71 -4.36
CA VAL A 53 16.11 8.96 -3.84
C VAL A 53 16.10 9.39 -2.37
N LEU A 54 15.05 10.08 -1.92
CA LEU A 54 14.88 10.46 -0.52
C LEU A 54 14.88 9.28 0.45
N LYS A 55 14.55 8.06 -0.02
CA LYS A 55 14.60 6.83 0.79
C LYS A 55 16.02 6.45 1.20
N ASN A 56 17.03 6.95 0.52
CA ASN A 56 18.44 6.71 0.86
C ASN A 56 18.93 7.67 1.95
N ASP A 57 18.33 8.86 2.03
CA ASP A 57 18.81 9.96 2.87
C ASP A 57 18.03 10.06 4.19
N PHE A 58 16.81 9.56 4.24
CA PHE A 58 15.91 9.69 5.39
C PHE A 58 15.36 8.35 5.85
N SER A 59 15.12 8.25 7.16
CA SER A 59 14.49 7.06 7.74
C SER A 59 13.04 6.90 7.25
N LYS A 60 12.58 5.65 7.15
CA LYS A 60 11.19 5.33 6.77
C LYS A 60 10.16 6.05 7.65
N LYS A 61 10.46 6.19 8.94
CA LYS A 61 9.59 6.91 9.90
C LYS A 61 9.40 8.38 9.51
N LEU A 62 10.49 9.08 9.20
CA LEU A 62 10.47 10.49 8.80
C LEU A 62 9.75 10.68 7.46
N LEU A 63 10.01 9.80 6.49
CA LEU A 63 9.32 9.83 5.20
C LEU A 63 7.81 9.59 5.34
N ASN A 64 7.39 8.65 6.20
CA ASN A 64 5.97 8.42 6.47
C ASN A 64 5.32 9.64 7.14
N GLN A 65 6.02 10.30 8.06
CA GLN A 65 5.54 11.52 8.73
C GLN A 65 5.42 12.71 7.76
N SER A 66 6.19 12.72 6.67
CA SER A 66 6.05 13.75 5.63
C SER A 66 4.67 13.74 4.98
N GLY A 67 4.00 12.58 4.95
CA GLY A 67 2.66 12.42 4.38
C GLY A 67 2.59 12.53 2.85
N LEU A 68 3.74 12.60 2.17
CA LEU A 68 3.80 12.70 0.71
C LEU A 68 3.27 11.44 0.04
N LEU A 69 2.37 11.60 -0.92
CA LEU A 69 1.71 10.50 -1.63
C LEU A 69 2.69 9.70 -2.49
N SER A 70 3.59 10.40 -3.18
CA SER A 70 4.56 9.79 -4.08
C SER A 70 5.58 8.89 -3.36
N LEU A 71 5.80 9.11 -2.05
CA LEU A 71 6.70 8.30 -1.22
C LEU A 71 6.04 7.08 -0.60
N LYS A 72 4.71 7.02 -0.60
CA LYS A 72 3.98 5.88 -0.03
C LYS A 72 4.24 4.60 -0.81
N PRO A 73 4.31 3.45 -0.14
CA PRO A 73 4.38 2.17 -0.83
C PRO A 73 3.10 1.95 -1.64
N LYS A 74 3.23 1.31 -2.81
CA LYS A 74 2.15 1.12 -3.78
C LYS A 74 1.92 -0.37 -4.02
N ILE A 75 0.66 -0.76 -4.15
CA ILE A 75 0.23 -2.06 -4.68
C ILE A 75 -0.50 -1.79 -5.99
N PHE A 76 -0.13 -2.51 -7.03
CA PHE A 76 -0.77 -2.44 -8.33
C PHE A 76 -1.71 -3.63 -8.51
N VAL A 77 -2.98 -3.35 -8.72
CA VAL A 77 -4.00 -4.37 -8.94
C VAL A 77 -4.34 -4.38 -10.42
N CYS A 78 -3.94 -5.45 -11.10
CA CYS A 78 -4.22 -5.67 -12.52
C CYS A 78 -5.53 -6.46 -12.64
N ASN A 79 -6.61 -5.77 -12.99
CA ASN A 79 -7.89 -6.43 -13.29
C ASN A 79 -7.83 -7.06 -14.69
N VAL A 80 -8.09 -8.37 -14.76
CA VAL A 80 -8.05 -9.16 -15.99
C VAL A 80 -9.37 -9.90 -16.20
N ASP A 81 -9.58 -10.42 -17.41
CA ASP A 81 -10.66 -11.36 -17.71
C ASP A 81 -10.46 -12.71 -17.00
N GLU A 82 -11.52 -13.51 -16.91
CA GLU A 82 -11.51 -14.81 -16.24
C GLU A 82 -10.45 -15.76 -16.80
N LYS A 83 -10.20 -15.70 -18.12
CA LYS A 83 -9.24 -16.59 -18.80
C LYS A 83 -7.78 -16.27 -18.44
N SER A 84 -7.53 -15.05 -18.03
CA SER A 84 -6.19 -14.54 -17.73
C SER A 84 -5.86 -14.54 -16.22
N ILE A 85 -6.73 -15.08 -15.36
CA ILE A 85 -6.56 -15.00 -13.91
C ILE A 85 -5.33 -15.79 -13.41
N GLN A 86 -5.01 -16.92 -14.02
CA GLN A 86 -3.88 -17.76 -13.60
C GLN A 86 -2.55 -17.23 -14.08
N ASP A 87 -2.44 -16.96 -15.38
CA ASP A 87 -1.16 -16.69 -16.06
C ASP A 87 -0.98 -15.21 -16.41
N GLY A 88 -2.01 -14.41 -16.18
CA GLY A 88 -2.06 -13.02 -16.64
C GLY A 88 -2.18 -12.92 -18.16
N ASN A 89 -2.04 -11.70 -18.66
CA ASN A 89 -1.99 -11.41 -20.10
C ASN A 89 -0.69 -10.64 -20.44
N ASN A 90 -0.51 -10.26 -21.70
CA ASN A 90 0.68 -9.55 -22.13
C ASN A 90 0.88 -8.21 -21.37
N TYR A 91 -0.21 -7.52 -21.02
CA TYR A 91 -0.13 -6.26 -20.28
C TYR A 91 0.31 -6.49 -18.83
N THR A 92 -0.21 -7.52 -18.16
CA THR A 92 0.21 -7.87 -16.79
C THR A 92 1.67 -8.29 -16.74
N LYS A 93 2.17 -9.03 -17.75
CA LYS A 93 3.58 -9.42 -17.85
C LYS A 93 4.48 -8.18 -17.98
N MET A 94 4.16 -7.28 -18.92
CA MET A 94 4.90 -6.01 -19.09
C MET A 94 4.87 -5.15 -17.81
N PHE A 95 3.75 -5.21 -17.08
CA PHE A 95 3.58 -4.47 -15.85
C PHE A 95 4.45 -5.05 -14.72
N ILE A 96 4.46 -6.37 -14.58
CA ILE A 96 5.29 -7.09 -13.61
C ILE A 96 6.78 -6.87 -13.89
N ASP A 97 7.19 -6.90 -15.15
CA ASP A 97 8.58 -6.64 -15.56
C ASP A 97 9.04 -5.23 -15.15
N LYS A 98 8.13 -4.25 -15.18
CA LYS A 98 8.45 -2.86 -14.83
C LYS A 98 8.39 -2.58 -13.32
N TYR A 99 7.42 -3.13 -12.61
CA TYR A 99 7.11 -2.75 -11.21
C TYR A 99 7.38 -3.85 -10.19
N GLY A 100 7.70 -5.05 -10.64
CA GLY A 100 7.96 -6.22 -9.80
C GLY A 100 6.69 -7.00 -9.44
N LEU A 101 6.84 -8.30 -9.30
CA LEU A 101 5.75 -9.22 -8.91
C LEU A 101 5.30 -8.98 -7.46
N GLU A 102 6.23 -8.58 -6.60
CA GLU A 102 5.96 -8.31 -5.19
C GLU A 102 4.98 -7.15 -4.98
N ASN A 103 4.97 -6.17 -5.91
CA ASN A 103 4.08 -5.01 -5.85
C ASN A 103 2.82 -5.17 -6.72
N THR A 104 2.73 -6.25 -7.50
CA THR A 104 1.64 -6.46 -8.45
C THR A 104 0.75 -7.61 -8.02
N LEU A 105 -0.55 -7.45 -8.17
CA LEU A 105 -1.56 -8.47 -7.94
C LEU A 105 -2.44 -8.58 -9.19
N ILE A 106 -2.66 -9.81 -9.66
CA ILE A 106 -3.60 -10.09 -10.75
C ILE A 106 -4.92 -10.54 -10.11
N VAL A 107 -6.01 -9.90 -10.48
CA VAL A 107 -7.36 -10.24 -10.02
C VAL A 107 -8.34 -10.25 -11.20
N SER A 108 -9.46 -10.92 -11.04
CA SER A 108 -10.61 -10.74 -11.92
C SER A 108 -11.81 -10.32 -11.09
N ALA A 109 -12.27 -9.10 -11.29
CA ALA A 109 -13.41 -8.56 -10.55
C ALA A 109 -14.69 -9.41 -10.79
N ASP A 110 -14.83 -9.99 -11.98
CA ASP A 110 -15.95 -10.86 -12.32
C ASP A 110 -15.91 -12.16 -11.49
N ILE A 111 -14.73 -12.79 -11.38
CA ILE A 111 -14.53 -13.98 -10.53
C ILE A 111 -14.75 -13.65 -9.06
N GLU A 112 -14.21 -12.53 -8.57
CA GLU A 112 -14.42 -12.11 -7.17
C GLU A 112 -15.91 -11.90 -6.87
N ASN A 113 -16.65 -11.31 -7.79
CA ASN A 113 -18.09 -11.13 -7.63
C ASN A 113 -18.84 -12.48 -7.59
N GLN A 114 -18.52 -13.39 -8.50
CA GLN A 114 -19.10 -14.74 -8.51
C GLN A 114 -18.80 -15.49 -7.19
N ILE A 115 -17.55 -15.45 -6.72
CA ILE A 115 -17.14 -16.09 -5.47
C ILE A 115 -17.91 -15.54 -4.25
N ASN A 116 -18.20 -14.24 -4.23
CA ASN A 116 -18.92 -13.59 -3.13
C ASN A 116 -20.41 -13.98 -3.04
N GLU A 117 -20.99 -14.46 -4.14
CA GLU A 117 -22.37 -14.93 -4.19
C GLU A 117 -22.54 -16.39 -3.75
N LEU A 118 -21.44 -17.16 -3.65
CA LEU A 118 -21.43 -18.58 -3.34
C LEU A 118 -21.37 -18.82 -1.82
N ASP A 119 -21.96 -19.95 -1.38
CA ASP A 119 -21.74 -20.45 -0.04
C ASP A 119 -20.31 -20.98 0.14
N ILE A 120 -19.94 -21.32 1.39
CA ILE A 120 -18.56 -21.74 1.74
C ILE A 120 -18.12 -22.99 0.95
N VAL A 121 -19.03 -23.95 0.72
CA VAL A 121 -18.72 -25.23 0.05
C VAL A 121 -18.61 -24.99 -1.46
N GLU A 122 -19.54 -24.26 -2.02
CA GLU A 122 -19.57 -23.89 -3.43
C GLU A 122 -18.37 -23.03 -3.79
N LYS A 123 -18.02 -22.06 -2.96
CA LYS A 123 -16.83 -21.21 -3.10
C LYS A 123 -15.56 -22.05 -3.22
N LYS A 124 -15.38 -23.03 -2.31
CA LYS A 124 -14.20 -23.89 -2.34
C LYS A 124 -14.13 -24.70 -3.62
N ASN A 125 -15.22 -25.35 -4.03
CA ASN A 125 -15.30 -26.15 -5.24
C ASN A 125 -15.04 -25.30 -6.49
N TYR A 126 -15.62 -24.11 -6.56
CA TYR A 126 -15.41 -23.18 -7.67
C TYR A 126 -13.95 -22.74 -7.78
N MET A 127 -13.34 -22.34 -6.67
CA MET A 127 -11.91 -21.96 -6.64
C MET A 127 -11.00 -23.11 -7.06
N GLU A 128 -11.26 -24.34 -6.60
CA GLU A 128 -10.52 -25.55 -7.05
C GLU A 128 -10.67 -25.78 -8.55
N MET A 129 -11.88 -25.62 -9.10
CA MET A 129 -12.17 -25.79 -10.52
C MET A 129 -11.40 -24.79 -11.39
N ILE A 130 -11.28 -23.55 -10.97
CA ILE A 130 -10.55 -22.51 -11.68
C ILE A 130 -9.07 -22.40 -11.28
N GLY A 131 -8.59 -23.31 -10.40
CA GLY A 131 -7.19 -23.41 -10.00
C GLY A 131 -6.69 -22.29 -9.09
N LEU A 132 -7.57 -21.59 -8.37
CA LEU A 132 -7.23 -20.57 -7.39
C LEU A 132 -7.13 -21.17 -6.00
N LYS A 133 -6.06 -20.85 -5.28
CA LYS A 133 -5.87 -21.25 -3.87
C LYS A 133 -6.47 -20.25 -2.89
N GLU A 134 -6.40 -18.97 -3.23
CA GLU A 134 -6.84 -17.83 -2.42
C GLU A 134 -7.60 -16.85 -3.32
N THR A 135 -8.52 -16.08 -2.75
CA THR A 135 -9.21 -15.03 -3.49
C THR A 135 -8.28 -13.83 -3.74
N GLY A 136 -8.59 -13.03 -4.75
CA GLY A 136 -7.85 -11.78 -4.99
C GLY A 136 -7.96 -10.82 -3.81
N LEU A 137 -9.10 -10.82 -3.11
CA LEU A 137 -9.28 -10.03 -1.88
C LEU A 137 -8.35 -10.51 -0.76
N ASP A 138 -8.25 -11.82 -0.51
CA ASP A 138 -7.34 -12.37 0.51
C ASP A 138 -5.89 -12.01 0.19
N LEU A 139 -5.48 -12.17 -1.08
CA LEU A 139 -4.15 -11.80 -1.54
C LEU A 139 -3.88 -10.29 -1.40
N LEU A 140 -4.88 -9.44 -1.65
CA LEU A 140 -4.76 -7.99 -1.48
C LEU A 140 -4.54 -7.62 -0.01
N ILE A 141 -5.30 -8.24 0.90
CA ILE A 141 -5.15 -8.06 2.34
C ILE A 141 -3.75 -8.48 2.79
N LEU A 142 -3.29 -9.67 2.39
CA LEU A 142 -1.94 -10.16 2.74
C LEU A 142 -0.83 -9.25 2.22
N LYS A 143 -0.94 -8.77 0.97
CA LYS A 143 0.01 -7.80 0.42
C LYS A 143 -0.05 -6.45 1.16
N GLY A 144 -1.24 -5.99 1.52
CA GLY A 144 -1.43 -4.77 2.31
C GLY A 144 -0.73 -4.86 3.66
N TYR A 145 -0.95 -5.93 4.40
CA TYR A 145 -0.25 -6.19 5.67
C TYR A 145 1.27 -6.24 5.49
N LYS A 146 1.74 -6.92 4.45
CA LYS A 146 3.18 -7.02 4.17
C LYS A 146 3.81 -5.67 3.85
N ILE A 147 3.19 -4.86 2.99
CA ILE A 147 3.75 -3.59 2.53
C ILE A 147 3.71 -2.51 3.63
N LEU A 148 2.70 -2.58 4.50
CA LEU A 148 2.55 -1.71 5.67
C LEU A 148 3.35 -2.23 6.89
N GLU A 149 3.99 -3.40 6.78
CA GLU A 149 4.71 -4.06 7.87
C GLU A 149 3.83 -4.25 9.11
N LEU A 150 2.63 -4.77 8.89
CA LEU A 150 1.68 -5.06 9.95
C LEU A 150 1.70 -6.53 10.34
N ASP A 151 1.43 -6.79 11.59
CA ASP A 151 1.16 -8.12 12.16
C ASP A 151 -0.15 -8.08 12.94
N THR A 152 -0.71 -9.26 13.21
CA THR A 152 -1.94 -9.41 14.02
C THR A 152 -1.66 -10.29 15.22
N PHE A 153 -2.14 -9.90 16.38
CA PHE A 153 -2.21 -10.78 17.54
C PHE A 153 -3.64 -10.85 18.08
N PHE A 154 -3.91 -11.89 18.83
CA PHE A 154 -5.25 -12.16 19.38
C PHE A 154 -5.24 -12.02 20.89
N THR A 155 -6.32 -11.42 21.42
CA THR A 155 -6.66 -11.51 22.83
C THR A 155 -7.92 -12.36 22.98
N SER A 156 -7.97 -13.20 24.01
CA SER A 156 -9.15 -13.98 24.35
C SER A 156 -9.45 -13.84 25.83
N GLY A 157 -10.70 -13.52 26.14
CA GLY A 157 -11.25 -13.39 27.48
C GLY A 157 -12.63 -14.01 27.58
N PRO A 158 -13.25 -14.00 28.78
CA PRO A 158 -14.58 -14.55 28.96
C PRO A 158 -15.67 -13.85 28.16
N GLU A 159 -15.48 -12.56 27.85
CA GLU A 159 -16.46 -11.71 27.17
C GLU A 159 -16.26 -11.64 25.67
N GLU A 160 -14.98 -11.60 25.21
CA GLU A 160 -14.69 -11.47 23.77
C GLU A 160 -13.34 -12.11 23.38
N THR A 161 -13.26 -12.49 22.11
CA THR A 161 -12.00 -12.77 21.41
C THR A 161 -11.82 -11.75 20.32
N ARG A 162 -10.67 -11.05 20.31
CA ARG A 162 -10.44 -9.94 19.40
C ARG A 162 -9.07 -10.03 18.74
N ALA A 163 -9.02 -9.65 17.45
CA ALA A 163 -7.79 -9.46 16.70
C ALA A 163 -7.35 -7.98 16.76
N TRP A 164 -6.06 -7.76 16.98
CA TRP A 164 -5.44 -6.44 17.06
C TRP A 164 -4.34 -6.33 16.02
N THR A 165 -4.35 -5.25 15.27
CA THR A 165 -3.31 -4.97 14.27
C THR A 165 -2.21 -4.13 14.90
N ILE A 166 -0.95 -4.56 14.73
CA ILE A 166 0.24 -3.91 15.28
C ILE A 166 1.30 -3.73 14.19
N GLN A 167 2.26 -2.85 14.44
CA GLN A 167 3.46 -2.77 13.61
C GLN A 167 4.32 -4.02 13.82
N LYS A 168 4.82 -4.58 12.72
CA LYS A 168 5.73 -5.71 12.74
C LYS A 168 6.94 -5.41 13.60
N ASN A 169 7.39 -6.42 14.38
CA ASN A 169 8.52 -6.29 15.31
C ASN A 169 8.32 -5.23 16.43
N CYS A 170 7.08 -4.80 16.71
CA CYS A 170 6.86 -3.96 17.87
C CYS A 170 7.10 -4.74 19.17
N THR A 171 7.48 -4.04 20.23
CA THR A 171 7.69 -4.66 21.54
C THR A 171 6.36 -4.97 22.22
N ALA A 172 6.34 -5.95 23.13
CA ALA A 172 5.14 -6.34 23.87
C ALA A 172 4.45 -5.16 24.61
N PRO A 173 5.15 -4.20 25.24
CA PRO A 173 4.49 -3.04 25.82
C PRO A 173 3.79 -2.14 24.80
N LYS A 174 4.35 -2.01 23.58
CA LYS A 174 3.69 -1.25 22.50
C LYS A 174 2.46 -1.98 21.98
N ALA A 175 2.54 -3.30 21.80
CA ALA A 175 1.38 -4.11 21.41
C ALA A 175 0.26 -4.03 22.47
N ALA A 176 0.60 -4.06 23.76
CA ALA A 176 -0.37 -3.89 24.83
C ALA A 176 -1.03 -2.48 24.82
N GLY A 177 -0.28 -1.46 24.40
CA GLY A 177 -0.81 -0.10 24.25
C GLY A 177 -1.97 0.01 23.26
N GLU A 178 -2.01 -0.83 22.22
CA GLU A 178 -3.12 -0.87 21.25
C GLU A 178 -4.44 -1.40 21.86
N ILE A 179 -4.35 -2.13 22.99
CA ILE A 179 -5.52 -2.66 23.70
C ILE A 179 -6.13 -1.59 24.62
N HIS A 180 -5.32 -0.69 25.15
CA HIS A 180 -5.65 0.22 26.25
C HIS A 180 -5.69 1.70 25.83
N THR A 181 -5.95 1.97 24.56
CA THR A 181 -6.13 3.36 24.07
C THR A 181 -7.46 3.97 24.46
#